data_5e358eac701d822ef0d799fae583cb75
#
_entry.id   5e358eac701d822ef0d799fae583cb75
#
_cell.length_a   1.000
_cell.length_b   1.000
_cell.length_c   1.000
_cell.angle_alpha   90.00
_cell.angle_beta   90.00
_cell.angle_gamma   90.00
#
_symmetry.space_group_name_H-M   'P 1'
#
loop_
_entity.id
_entity.type
_entity.pdbx_description
1 polymer ?
#
loop_
_entity_poly.entity_id
_entity_poly.type
_entity_poly.pdbx_seq_one_letter_code
_entity_poly.pdbx_strand_id
1 'polypeptide(L)'
;MEPVSDGYVFDWKEWPLHTTLAGVFAADWAESNLELQLERIAQLQSPVEVTAITDTHWGAEGEYHVMLLEKNPTLFELHMQIHTALQTCNAVLNDPQFAEDGFVPHSTIQKHARLHKDETALLASLSIIDMFPGEDGYKRRIVRTLPFARS
;
A
#
# COMPACT_ATOMS: atom_id res chain seq x y z
N MET A 1 4.44 9.22 -5.56
CA MET A 1 5.07 8.77 -4.31
C MET A 1 6.51 8.41 -4.58
N GLU A 2 7.27 8.07 -3.54
CA GLU A 2 8.70 7.78 -3.73
C GLU A 2 8.93 6.57 -4.60
N PRO A 3 9.86 6.63 -5.56
CA PRO A 3 10.27 5.45 -6.32
C PRO A 3 11.06 4.49 -5.42
N VAL A 4 10.83 3.20 -5.61
CA VAL A 4 11.50 2.14 -4.85
C VAL A 4 11.99 1.04 -5.78
N SER A 5 12.99 0.29 -5.34
CA SER A 5 13.60 -0.79 -6.12
C SER A 5 13.37 -2.15 -5.47
N ASP A 6 13.21 -3.18 -6.29
CA ASP A 6 13.08 -4.56 -5.82
C ASP A 6 14.29 -4.94 -4.96
N GLY A 7 14.05 -5.64 -3.89
CA GLY A 7 15.08 -6.07 -2.95
C GLY A 7 15.52 -5.03 -1.92
N TYR A 8 15.06 -3.79 -2.04
CA TYR A 8 15.42 -2.76 -1.07
C TYR A 8 14.89 -3.11 0.33
N VAL A 9 15.76 -3.05 1.33
CA VAL A 9 15.44 -3.34 2.72
C VAL A 9 15.50 -2.03 3.53
N PHE A 10 14.49 -1.80 4.36
CA PHE A 10 14.41 -0.60 5.19
C PHE A 10 13.93 -0.95 6.60
N ASP A 11 14.16 -0.03 7.53
CA ASP A 11 13.72 -0.16 8.92
C ASP A 11 12.19 0.04 9.01
N TRP A 12 11.53 -0.70 9.89
CA TRP A 12 10.08 -0.63 10.04
C TRP A 12 9.55 0.77 10.42
N LYS A 13 10.41 1.66 10.89
CA LYS A 13 10.08 3.05 11.23
C LYS A 13 10.37 4.04 10.09
N GLU A 14 11.02 3.62 9.03
CA GLU A 14 11.51 4.50 7.97
C GLU A 14 11.02 4.05 6.59
N TRP A 15 9.72 4.10 6.41
CA TRP A 15 9.10 3.71 5.16
C TRP A 15 9.31 4.76 4.06
N PRO A 16 9.48 4.34 2.81
CA PRO A 16 9.27 5.23 1.67
C PRO A 16 7.85 5.81 1.72
N LEU A 17 7.68 7.04 1.24
CA LEU A 17 6.36 7.65 1.21
C LEU A 17 5.43 6.88 0.27
N HIS A 18 4.28 6.43 0.77
CA HIS A 18 3.38 5.54 0.05
C HIS A 18 1.94 5.67 0.55
N THR A 19 1.04 5.02 -0.18
CA THR A 19 -0.34 4.76 0.24
C THR A 19 -0.53 3.26 0.36
N THR A 20 -1.04 2.79 1.49
CA THR A 20 -1.35 1.38 1.70
C THR A 20 -2.67 1.04 1.01
N LEU A 21 -2.65 0.06 0.12
CA LEU A 21 -3.84 -0.43 -0.58
C LEU A 21 -4.40 -1.71 0.05
N ALA A 22 -3.57 -2.48 0.71
CA ALA A 22 -3.98 -3.63 1.50
C ALA A 22 -3.10 -3.69 2.74
N GLY A 23 -3.69 -3.96 3.88
CA GLY A 23 -2.98 -4.13 5.13
C GLY A 23 -2.16 -5.42 5.16
N VAL A 24 -1.57 -5.73 6.30
CA VAL A 24 -0.76 -6.93 6.49
C VAL A 24 -1.61 -8.18 6.29
N PHE A 25 -1.10 -9.12 5.53
CA PHE A 25 -1.77 -10.39 5.27
C PHE A 25 -0.77 -11.55 5.29
N ALA A 26 -1.28 -12.75 5.51
CA ALA A 26 -0.52 -13.99 5.39
C ALA A 26 -1.05 -14.78 4.19
N ALA A 27 -0.15 -15.25 3.35
CA ALA A 27 -0.49 -16.06 2.17
C ALA A 27 0.62 -17.05 1.90
N ASP A 28 0.24 -18.18 1.26
CA ASP A 28 1.23 -19.08 0.68
C ASP A 28 1.72 -18.46 -0.62
N TRP A 29 2.78 -17.68 -0.51
CA TRP A 29 3.27 -16.86 -1.62
C TRP A 29 3.68 -17.68 -2.84
N ALA A 30 4.37 -18.80 -2.63
CA ALA A 30 4.88 -19.63 -3.72
C ALA A 30 3.76 -20.38 -4.46
N GLU A 31 2.73 -20.85 -3.75
CA GLU A 31 1.69 -21.71 -4.31
C GLU A 31 0.44 -20.95 -4.76
N SER A 32 0.24 -19.72 -4.27
CA SER A 32 -1.02 -18.99 -4.45
C SER A 32 -1.18 -18.27 -5.78
N ASN A 33 -0.12 -18.07 -6.55
CA ASN A 33 -0.09 -17.24 -7.76
C ASN A 33 -0.51 -15.77 -7.50
N LEU A 34 -0.45 -15.33 -6.26
CA LEU A 34 -0.88 -13.98 -5.89
C LEU A 34 -0.05 -12.91 -6.59
N GLU A 35 1.27 -13.09 -6.69
CA GLU A 35 2.14 -12.15 -7.39
C GLU A 35 1.71 -11.95 -8.84
N LEU A 36 1.37 -13.04 -9.54
CA LEU A 36 0.91 -12.98 -10.93
C LEU A 36 -0.42 -12.21 -11.04
N GLN A 37 -1.34 -12.42 -10.12
CA GLN A 37 -2.62 -11.70 -10.11
C GLN A 37 -2.41 -10.20 -9.85
N LEU A 38 -1.54 -9.84 -8.93
CA LEU A 38 -1.20 -8.45 -8.64
C LEU A 38 -0.51 -7.80 -9.85
N GLU A 39 0.36 -8.53 -10.53
CA GLU A 39 1.00 -8.06 -11.77
C GLU A 39 -0.05 -7.74 -12.84
N ARG A 40 -1.04 -8.60 -13.03
CA ARG A 40 -2.13 -8.37 -13.99
C ARG A 40 -2.95 -7.14 -13.63
N ILE A 41 -3.25 -6.95 -12.36
CA ILE A 41 -3.96 -5.76 -11.88
C ILE A 41 -3.14 -4.50 -12.22
N ALA A 42 -1.85 -4.49 -11.93
CA ALA A 42 -0.98 -3.36 -12.21
C ALA A 42 -0.89 -3.06 -13.71
N GLN A 43 -0.81 -4.08 -14.55
CA GLN A 43 -0.72 -3.94 -16.01
C GLN A 43 -1.97 -3.30 -16.63
N LEU A 44 -3.11 -3.42 -15.99
CA LEU A 44 -4.38 -2.85 -16.46
C LEU A 44 -4.69 -1.50 -15.79
N GLN A 45 -3.89 -1.08 -14.83
CA GLN A 45 -4.12 0.13 -14.06
C GLN A 45 -3.36 1.31 -14.67
N SER A 46 -4.07 2.40 -14.94
CA SER A 46 -3.43 3.68 -15.25
C SER A 46 -2.97 4.37 -13.97
N PRO A 47 -1.96 5.25 -14.04
CA PRO A 47 -1.57 6.04 -12.86
C PRO A 47 -2.75 6.76 -12.23
N VAL A 48 -2.78 6.81 -10.90
CA VAL A 48 -3.87 7.40 -10.11
C VAL A 48 -3.36 8.65 -9.41
N GLU A 49 -4.00 9.78 -9.69
CA GLU A 49 -3.72 11.02 -8.96
C GLU A 49 -4.50 11.03 -7.65
N VAL A 50 -3.83 11.33 -6.55
CA VAL A 50 -4.42 11.46 -5.22
C VAL A 50 -4.18 12.87 -4.69
N THR A 51 -5.12 13.37 -3.88
CA THR A 51 -5.06 14.71 -3.29
C THR A 51 -5.13 14.61 -1.78
N ALA A 52 -4.19 15.25 -1.09
CA ALA A 52 -4.16 15.31 0.35
C ALA A 52 -5.20 16.30 0.89
N ILE A 53 -5.97 15.90 1.91
CA ILE A 53 -7.04 16.72 2.48
C ILE A 53 -6.59 17.37 3.78
N THR A 54 -6.34 16.54 4.80
CA THR A 54 -5.98 17.00 6.14
C THR A 54 -5.26 15.86 6.87
N ASP A 55 -4.46 16.23 7.85
CA ASP A 55 -3.77 15.23 8.67
C ASP A 55 -4.56 14.93 9.95
N THR A 56 -4.32 13.75 10.49
CA THR A 56 -4.90 13.29 11.74
C THR A 56 -3.97 12.30 12.41
N HIS A 57 -4.30 11.94 13.64
CA HIS A 57 -3.54 10.96 14.40
C HIS A 57 -4.38 9.72 14.63
N TRP A 58 -3.84 8.56 14.29
CA TRP A 58 -4.44 7.24 14.48
C TRP A 58 -3.66 6.44 15.52
N GLY A 59 -4.25 5.34 15.96
CA GLY A 59 -3.70 4.49 16.99
C GLY A 59 -4.27 4.82 18.37
N ALA A 60 -4.15 3.90 19.32
CA ALA A 60 -4.70 4.04 20.66
C ALA A 60 -4.21 5.28 21.40
N GLU A 61 -2.98 5.72 21.12
CA GLU A 61 -2.34 6.89 21.72
C GLU A 61 -2.05 8.00 20.69
N GLY A 62 -2.63 7.90 19.49
CA GLY A 62 -2.40 8.86 18.42
C GLY A 62 -0.97 8.82 17.85
N GLU A 63 -0.30 7.68 17.95
CA GLU A 63 1.10 7.52 17.55
C GLU A 63 1.33 7.54 16.04
N TYR A 64 0.28 7.33 15.25
CA TYR A 64 0.38 7.33 13.78
C TYR A 64 -0.14 8.65 13.23
N HIS A 65 0.76 9.48 12.75
CA HIS A 65 0.41 10.74 12.10
C HIS A 65 0.24 10.47 10.60
N VAL A 66 -0.96 10.62 10.09
CA VAL A 66 -1.33 10.30 8.72
C VAL A 66 -1.97 11.49 8.01
N MET A 67 -1.71 11.61 6.72
CA MET A 67 -2.41 12.54 5.85
C MET A 67 -3.54 11.79 5.16
N LEU A 68 -4.78 12.22 5.37
CA LEU A 68 -5.94 11.65 4.69
C LEU A 68 -5.96 12.11 3.25
N LEU A 69 -6.30 11.19 2.36
CA LEU A 69 -6.44 11.46 0.94
C LEU A 69 -7.92 11.60 0.57
N GLU A 70 -8.20 12.41 -0.43
CA GLU A 70 -9.55 12.58 -0.95
C GLU A 70 -10.11 11.23 -1.40
N LYS A 71 -11.41 11.01 -1.15
CA LYS A 71 -12.09 9.82 -1.65
C LYS A 71 -12.01 9.79 -3.17
N ASN A 72 -11.46 8.69 -3.67
CA ASN A 72 -11.19 8.51 -5.09
C ASN A 72 -11.76 7.17 -5.53
N PRO A 73 -12.80 7.17 -6.39
CA PRO A 73 -13.42 5.91 -6.85
C PRO A 73 -12.44 4.96 -7.54
N THR A 74 -11.48 5.51 -8.29
CA THR A 74 -10.46 4.69 -8.96
C THR A 74 -9.56 4.00 -7.95
N LEU A 75 -9.15 4.71 -6.91
CA LEU A 75 -8.31 4.15 -5.84
C LEU A 75 -9.07 3.08 -5.06
N PHE A 76 -10.34 3.32 -4.76
CA PHE A 76 -11.19 2.35 -4.08
C PHE A 76 -11.37 1.09 -4.94
N GLU A 77 -11.60 1.24 -6.24
CA GLU A 77 -11.72 0.11 -7.16
C GLU A 77 -10.42 -0.71 -7.21
N LEU A 78 -9.28 -0.04 -7.25
CA LEU A 78 -7.97 -0.70 -7.20
C LEU A 78 -7.82 -1.50 -5.89
N HIS A 79 -8.18 -0.90 -4.75
CA HIS A 79 -8.20 -1.59 -3.46
C HIS A 79 -9.07 -2.84 -3.51
N MET A 80 -10.27 -2.75 -4.09
CA MET A 80 -11.21 -3.87 -4.18
C MET A 80 -10.68 -4.99 -5.10
N GLN A 81 -10.02 -4.65 -6.19
CA GLN A 81 -9.38 -5.63 -7.08
C GLN A 81 -8.28 -6.39 -6.34
N ILE A 82 -7.45 -5.69 -5.58
CA ILE A 82 -6.39 -6.31 -4.78
C ILE A 82 -7.00 -7.20 -3.69
N HIS A 83 -8.03 -6.70 -3.01
CA HIS A 83 -8.73 -7.45 -1.97
C HIS A 83 -9.34 -8.75 -2.52
N THR A 84 -9.96 -8.69 -3.70
CA THR A 84 -10.51 -9.86 -4.39
C THR A 84 -9.41 -10.87 -4.73
N ALA A 85 -8.25 -10.41 -5.20
CA ALA A 85 -7.12 -11.28 -5.47
C ALA A 85 -6.62 -11.98 -4.20
N LEU A 86 -6.55 -11.24 -3.09
CA LEU A 86 -6.18 -11.81 -1.79
C LEU A 86 -7.17 -12.90 -1.36
N GLN A 87 -8.47 -12.65 -1.49
CA GLN A 87 -9.50 -13.64 -1.16
C GLN A 87 -9.40 -14.89 -2.04
N THR A 88 -9.21 -14.70 -3.34
CA THR A 88 -9.08 -15.80 -4.31
C THR A 88 -7.87 -16.69 -3.97
N CYS A 89 -6.81 -16.11 -3.46
CA CYS A 89 -5.59 -16.81 -3.06
C CYS A 89 -5.61 -17.28 -1.61
N ASN A 90 -6.74 -17.21 -0.93
CA ASN A 90 -6.92 -17.61 0.46
C ASN A 90 -5.99 -16.88 1.44
N ALA A 91 -5.62 -15.66 1.13
CA ALA A 91 -4.85 -14.82 2.04
C ALA A 91 -5.69 -14.45 3.27
N VAL A 92 -5.04 -14.37 4.42
CA VAL A 92 -5.68 -14.00 5.69
C VAL A 92 -5.20 -12.61 6.09
N LEU A 93 -6.13 -11.67 6.20
CA LEU A 93 -5.83 -10.30 6.64
C LEU A 93 -5.70 -10.24 8.16
N ASN A 94 -4.70 -9.49 8.65
CA ASN A 94 -4.56 -9.23 10.08
C ASN A 94 -5.70 -8.35 10.60
N ASP A 95 -6.08 -7.34 9.82
CA ASP A 95 -7.06 -6.32 10.22
C ASP A 95 -8.15 -6.18 9.15
N PRO A 96 -9.04 -7.19 9.00
CA PRO A 96 -10.05 -7.18 7.93
C PRO A 96 -11.05 -6.03 8.04
N GLN A 97 -11.20 -5.41 9.20
CA GLN A 97 -12.07 -4.27 9.40
C GLN A 97 -11.66 -3.03 8.60
N PHE A 98 -10.40 -2.95 8.13
CA PHE A 98 -9.91 -1.85 7.31
C PHE A 98 -9.98 -2.13 5.81
N ALA A 99 -10.60 -3.26 5.41
CA ALA A 99 -10.84 -3.58 4.00
C ALA A 99 -12.26 -3.19 3.59
N GLU A 100 -12.48 -3.16 2.27
CA GLU A 100 -13.77 -2.82 1.67
C GLU A 100 -14.30 -1.46 2.16
N ASP A 101 -15.47 -1.41 2.78
CA ASP A 101 -16.05 -0.15 3.28
C ASP A 101 -15.22 0.48 4.40
N GLY A 102 -14.37 -0.29 5.06
CA GLY A 102 -13.44 0.20 6.08
C GLY A 102 -12.14 0.80 5.51
N PHE A 103 -11.96 0.77 4.18
CA PHE A 103 -10.77 1.33 3.54
C PHE A 103 -10.82 2.86 3.56
N VAL A 104 -9.83 3.47 4.22
CA VAL A 104 -9.66 4.91 4.29
C VAL A 104 -8.31 5.27 3.66
N PRO A 105 -8.30 5.89 2.46
CA PRO A 105 -7.05 6.21 1.79
C PRO A 105 -6.26 7.25 2.57
N HIS A 106 -4.98 6.95 2.80
CA HIS A 106 -4.09 7.82 3.55
C HIS A 106 -2.63 7.59 3.18
N SER A 107 -1.78 8.53 3.53
CA SER A 107 -0.34 8.42 3.43
C SER A 107 0.26 8.77 4.79
N THR A 108 0.94 7.81 5.41
CA THR A 108 1.59 8.05 6.69
C THR A 108 2.71 9.07 6.53
N ILE A 109 2.74 10.06 7.42
CA ILE A 109 3.76 11.10 7.42
C ILE A 109 5.06 10.47 7.91
N GLN A 110 6.09 10.54 7.06
CA GLN A 110 7.40 10.01 7.36
C GLN A 110 8.32 11.11 7.88
N LYS A 111 9.39 10.72 8.55
CA LYS A 111 10.36 11.66 9.10
C LYS A 111 11.05 12.50 8.02
N HIS A 112 11.29 11.89 6.86
CA HIS A 112 12.01 12.51 5.74
C HIS A 112 11.11 13.10 4.67
N ALA A 113 9.81 12.75 4.65
CA ALA A 113 8.90 13.16 3.59
C ALA A 113 7.44 13.08 4.04
N ARG A 114 6.61 13.93 3.46
CA ARG A 114 5.16 13.91 3.69
C ARG A 114 4.43 14.59 2.54
N LEU A 115 3.15 14.28 2.41
CA LEU A 115 2.22 15.11 1.64
C LEU A 115 1.67 16.19 2.55
N HIS A 116 1.55 17.39 2.02
CA HIS A 116 0.92 18.53 2.69
C HIS A 116 -0.50 18.72 2.17
N LYS A 117 -1.33 19.39 2.96
CA LYS A 117 -2.71 19.71 2.57
C LYS A 117 -2.76 20.30 1.17
N ASP A 118 -3.72 19.83 0.38
CA ASP A 118 -3.99 20.22 -1.01
C ASP A 118 -2.90 19.80 -2.02
N GLU A 119 -1.82 19.16 -1.58
CA GLU A 119 -0.85 18.57 -2.50
C GLU A 119 -1.45 17.36 -3.23
N THR A 120 -1.04 17.20 -4.49
CA THR A 120 -1.36 16.02 -5.29
C THR A 120 -0.12 15.14 -5.45
N ALA A 121 -0.35 13.84 -5.60
CA ALA A 121 0.70 12.88 -5.91
C ALA A 121 0.18 11.89 -6.93
N LEU A 122 1.07 11.40 -7.77
CA LEU A 122 0.73 10.38 -8.76
C LEU A 122 1.19 9.02 -8.24
N LEU A 123 0.25 8.08 -8.15
CA LEU A 123 0.55 6.69 -7.84
C LEU A 123 0.77 5.96 -9.16
N ALA A 124 1.99 5.51 -9.40
CA ALA A 124 2.41 4.95 -10.67
C ALA A 124 2.85 3.49 -10.60
N SER A 125 2.83 2.89 -9.41
CA SER A 125 3.25 1.51 -9.21
C SER A 125 2.63 0.90 -7.97
N LEU A 126 2.61 -0.42 -7.93
CA LEU A 126 2.18 -1.23 -6.80
C LEU A 126 3.40 -1.97 -6.27
N SER A 127 3.68 -1.82 -4.98
CA SER A 127 4.79 -2.53 -4.34
C SER A 127 4.29 -3.59 -3.37
N ILE A 128 4.94 -4.74 -3.40
CA ILE A 128 4.68 -5.86 -2.51
C ILE A 128 5.78 -5.88 -1.46
N ILE A 129 5.38 -5.87 -0.20
CA ILE A 129 6.30 -5.72 0.93
C ILE A 129 6.33 -6.99 1.77
N ASP A 130 7.53 -7.52 1.98
CA ASP A 130 7.77 -8.58 2.97
C ASP A 130 7.93 -7.89 4.34
N MET A 131 7.03 -8.21 5.25
CA MET A 131 6.99 -7.64 6.60
C MET A 131 7.91 -8.34 7.57
N PHE A 132 8.55 -9.43 7.15
CA PHE A 132 9.39 -10.26 8.04
C PHE A 132 10.60 -10.83 7.28
N PRO A 133 11.38 -9.98 6.59
CA PRO A 133 12.47 -10.45 5.75
C PRO A 133 13.59 -11.08 6.60
N GLY A 134 14.00 -12.30 6.24
CA GLY A 134 15.03 -13.03 6.99
C GLY A 134 14.66 -13.29 8.45
N GLU A 135 13.35 -13.38 8.74
CA GLU A 135 12.80 -13.55 10.09
C GLU A 135 13.07 -12.37 11.03
N ASP A 136 13.31 -11.17 10.48
CA ASP A 136 13.52 -9.94 11.24
C ASP A 136 12.27 -9.05 11.19
N GLY A 137 11.53 -8.98 12.30
CA GLY A 137 10.32 -8.17 12.42
C GLY A 137 10.56 -6.67 12.48
N TYR A 138 11.81 -6.23 12.58
CA TYR A 138 12.17 -4.80 12.59
C TYR A 138 12.58 -4.30 11.20
N LYS A 139 12.56 -5.15 10.19
CA LYS A 139 12.90 -4.81 8.82
C LYS A 139 11.72 -5.06 7.89
N ARG A 140 11.78 -4.40 6.74
CA ARG A 140 10.84 -4.57 5.63
C ARG A 140 11.64 -4.69 4.35
N ARG A 141 11.14 -5.46 3.41
CA ARG A 141 11.80 -5.61 2.11
C ARG A 141 10.79 -5.43 0.99
N ILE A 142 11.18 -4.67 -0.03
CA ILE A 142 10.43 -4.60 -1.28
C ILE A 142 10.64 -5.92 -2.02
N VAL A 143 9.61 -6.75 -2.09
CA VAL A 143 9.68 -8.01 -2.85
C VAL A 143 9.69 -7.69 -4.33
N ARG A 144 8.75 -6.85 -4.76
CA ARG A 144 8.63 -6.45 -6.16
C ARG A 144 7.84 -5.15 -6.26
N THR A 145 8.21 -4.31 -7.20
CA THR A 145 7.45 -3.13 -7.61
C THR A 145 6.92 -3.34 -9.02
N LEU A 146 5.62 -3.22 -9.18
CA LEU A 146 4.89 -3.48 -10.41
C LEU A 146 4.44 -2.14 -10.99
N PRO A 147 5.05 -1.66 -12.07
CA PRO A 147 4.63 -0.38 -12.66
C PRO A 147 3.22 -0.50 -13.23
N PHE A 148 2.44 0.57 -13.09
CA PHE A 148 1.14 0.67 -13.73
C PHE A 148 1.32 0.88 -15.24
N ALA A 149 0.30 0.52 -16.01
CA ALA A 149 0.28 0.74 -17.44
C ALA A 149 0.37 2.25 -17.74
N ARG A 150 1.00 2.60 -18.83
CA ARG A 150 0.99 3.98 -19.30
C ARG A 150 -0.38 4.28 -19.94
N SER A 151 -0.95 5.37 -19.54
CA SER A 151 -2.18 5.88 -20.18
C SER A 151 -1.89 6.57 -21.51
#